data_bf848acf78b181b8f14c83423f8f8563
#
_entry.id   bf848acf78b181b8f14c83423f8f8563
#
_cell.length_a   1.000
_cell.length_b   1.000
_cell.length_c   1.000
_cell.angle_alpha   90.00
_cell.angle_beta   90.00
_cell.angle_gamma   90.00
#
_symmetry.space_group_name_H-M   'P 1'
#
loop_
_entity.id
_entity.type
_entity.pdbx_description
1 polymer ?
#
loop_
_entity_poly.entity_id
_entity_poly.type
_entity_poly.pdbx_seq_one_letter_code
_entity_poly.pdbx_strand_id
1 'polypeptide(L)'
;VIRNMVKLQENVSACAATPCQVAAIEALEGPQDHLKYMVEQYRLRRDYVMRRISEIPGLSCHAPAGTFYAFIDISQLGMPCEEFAMKLLEERQVVVVPGTAFGEFGEGYIRLSYATSMQCLEQGLQELEEFVRSHETKGDPA
;
A
#
# COMPACT_ATOMS: atom_id res chain seq x y z
N VAL A 1 -33.10 2.35 10.08
CA VAL A 1 -32.24 2.44 8.88
C VAL A 1 -31.90 1.05 8.37
N ILE A 2 -31.17 0.20 9.13
CA ILE A 2 -30.69 -1.12 8.70
C ILE A 2 -31.82 -2.01 8.17
N ARG A 3 -32.98 -2.09 8.85
CA ARG A 3 -34.13 -2.91 8.40
C ARG A 3 -34.64 -2.51 7.00
N ASN A 4 -34.58 -1.20 6.67
CA ASN A 4 -35.01 -0.73 5.35
C ASN A 4 -33.94 -0.98 4.30
N MET A 5 -32.65 -0.95 4.67
CA MET A 5 -31.53 -1.33 3.78
C MET A 5 -31.61 -2.82 3.41
N VAL A 6 -31.88 -3.70 4.39
CA VAL A 6 -32.07 -5.13 4.14
C VAL A 6 -33.19 -5.38 3.13
N LYS A 7 -34.37 -4.74 3.34
CA LYS A 7 -35.49 -4.85 2.40
C LYS A 7 -35.16 -4.36 0.99
N LEU A 8 -34.37 -3.28 0.88
CA LEU A 8 -33.93 -2.78 -0.42
C LEU A 8 -32.97 -3.77 -1.08
N GLN A 9 -32.01 -4.28 -0.32
CA GLN A 9 -31.02 -5.24 -0.80
C GLN A 9 -31.68 -6.54 -1.31
N GLU A 10 -32.69 -7.06 -0.61
CA GLU A 10 -33.44 -8.25 -1.02
C GLU A 10 -34.13 -8.08 -2.39
N ASN A 11 -34.47 -6.85 -2.77
CA ASN A 11 -35.10 -6.55 -4.06
C ASN A 11 -34.08 -6.21 -5.16
N VAL A 12 -32.86 -5.79 -4.79
CA VAL A 12 -31.78 -5.49 -5.75
C VAL A 12 -30.99 -6.75 -6.09
N SER A 13 -30.68 -7.59 -5.10
CA SER A 13 -29.87 -8.79 -5.26
C SER A 13 -30.36 -9.88 -4.30
N ALA A 14 -31.10 -10.85 -4.80
CA ALA A 14 -31.66 -11.94 -3.99
C ALA A 14 -30.57 -12.89 -3.45
N CYS A 15 -29.50 -13.13 -4.24
CA CYS A 15 -28.39 -14.01 -3.86
C CYS A 15 -27.13 -13.70 -4.70
N ALA A 16 -26.00 -14.28 -4.29
CA ALA A 16 -24.80 -14.27 -5.13
C ALA A 16 -25.03 -15.03 -6.43
N ALA A 17 -24.45 -14.57 -7.54
CA ALA A 17 -24.58 -15.24 -8.84
C ALA A 17 -24.08 -16.70 -8.76
N THR A 18 -24.79 -17.63 -9.36
CA THR A 18 -24.46 -19.07 -9.33
C THR A 18 -23.01 -19.37 -9.74
N PRO A 19 -22.43 -18.77 -10.80
CA PRO A 19 -21.02 -18.97 -11.13
C PRO A 19 -20.07 -18.57 -10.00
N CYS A 20 -20.39 -17.49 -9.27
CA CYS A 20 -19.59 -17.05 -8.12
C CYS A 20 -19.68 -18.03 -6.94
N GLN A 21 -20.85 -18.63 -6.71
CA GLN A 21 -21.01 -19.67 -5.67
C GLN A 21 -20.18 -20.91 -6.00
N VAL A 22 -20.22 -21.38 -7.25
CA VAL A 22 -19.41 -22.52 -7.70
C VAL A 22 -17.91 -22.22 -7.59
N ALA A 23 -17.49 -21.03 -8.02
CA ALA A 23 -16.11 -20.59 -7.89
C ALA A 23 -15.66 -20.50 -6.42
N ALA A 24 -16.55 -20.07 -5.51
CA ALA A 24 -16.25 -20.02 -4.08
C ALA A 24 -16.05 -21.41 -3.47
N ILE A 25 -16.85 -22.40 -3.90
CA ILE A 25 -16.67 -23.80 -3.47
C ILE A 25 -15.29 -24.30 -3.88
N GLU A 26 -14.91 -24.13 -5.15
CA GLU A 26 -13.59 -24.52 -5.64
C GLU A 26 -12.46 -23.78 -4.93
N ALA A 27 -12.64 -22.49 -4.64
CA ALA A 27 -11.65 -21.70 -3.91
C ALA A 27 -11.45 -22.17 -2.46
N LEU A 28 -12.47 -22.73 -1.82
CA LEU A 28 -12.41 -23.21 -0.43
C LEU A 28 -12.00 -24.68 -0.31
N GLU A 29 -12.46 -25.53 -1.22
CA GLU A 29 -12.29 -26.99 -1.16
C GLU A 29 -11.20 -27.50 -2.11
N GLY A 30 -10.84 -26.73 -3.13
CA GLY A 30 -9.82 -27.07 -4.12
C GLY A 30 -8.38 -26.98 -3.60
N PRO A 31 -7.39 -27.32 -4.45
CA PRO A 31 -5.97 -27.27 -4.07
C PRO A 31 -5.53 -25.87 -3.65
N GLN A 32 -4.82 -25.76 -2.52
CA GLN A 32 -4.37 -24.49 -1.94
C GLN A 32 -2.89 -24.15 -2.24
N ASP A 33 -2.24 -24.87 -3.14
CA ASP A 33 -0.80 -24.69 -3.39
C ASP A 33 -0.46 -23.32 -4.02
N HIS A 34 -1.40 -22.79 -4.81
CA HIS A 34 -1.28 -21.44 -5.37
C HIS A 34 -1.22 -20.35 -4.29
N LEU A 35 -1.93 -20.52 -3.16
CA LEU A 35 -1.89 -19.58 -2.04
C LEU A 35 -0.52 -19.58 -1.37
N LYS A 36 0.10 -20.75 -1.18
CA LYS A 36 1.45 -20.86 -0.62
C LYS A 36 2.45 -20.11 -1.50
N TYR A 37 2.37 -20.29 -2.82
CA TYR A 37 3.20 -19.57 -3.77
C TYR A 37 2.96 -18.05 -3.70
N MET A 38 1.71 -17.59 -3.71
CA MET A 38 1.37 -16.17 -3.61
C MET A 38 1.90 -15.53 -2.31
N VAL A 39 1.69 -16.20 -1.18
CA VAL A 39 2.17 -15.71 0.13
C VAL A 39 3.69 -15.58 0.13
N GLU A 40 4.41 -16.55 -0.44
CA GLU A 40 5.87 -16.48 -0.55
C GLU A 40 6.31 -15.31 -1.43
N GLN A 41 5.66 -15.07 -2.57
CA GLN A 41 5.96 -13.91 -3.43
C GLN A 41 5.72 -12.59 -2.71
N TYR A 42 4.64 -12.48 -1.93
CA TYR A 42 4.37 -11.28 -1.14
C TYR A 42 5.37 -11.11 0.00
N ARG A 43 5.82 -12.20 0.62
CA ARG A 43 6.87 -12.15 1.64
C ARG A 43 8.17 -11.60 1.08
N LEU A 44 8.63 -12.09 -0.07
CA LEU A 44 9.83 -11.60 -0.74
C LEU A 44 9.74 -10.10 -1.08
N ARG A 45 8.59 -9.67 -1.60
CA ARG A 45 8.36 -8.25 -1.92
C ARG A 45 8.33 -7.39 -0.68
N ARG A 46 7.65 -7.81 0.37
CA ARG A 46 7.64 -7.13 1.67
C ARG A 46 9.05 -6.94 2.21
N ASP A 47 9.82 -8.02 2.28
CA ASP A 47 11.16 -8.01 2.85
C ASP A 47 12.09 -7.09 2.02
N TYR A 48 11.93 -7.08 0.71
CA TYR A 48 12.63 -6.14 -0.17
C TYR A 48 12.25 -4.69 0.14
N VAL A 49 10.95 -4.38 0.21
CA VAL A 49 10.45 -3.02 0.51
C VAL A 49 10.95 -2.55 1.88
N MET A 50 10.86 -3.40 2.91
CA MET A 50 11.32 -3.05 4.26
C MET A 50 12.81 -2.71 4.29
N ARG A 51 13.63 -3.50 3.61
CA ARG A 51 15.06 -3.24 3.49
C ARG A 51 15.32 -1.90 2.79
N ARG A 52 14.68 -1.68 1.63
CA ARG A 52 14.88 -0.45 0.85
C ARG A 52 14.45 0.80 1.61
N ILE A 53 13.31 0.75 2.30
CA ILE A 53 12.85 1.88 3.13
C ILE A 53 13.85 2.18 4.26
N SER A 54 14.43 1.17 4.89
CA SER A 54 15.43 1.39 5.95
C SER A 54 16.74 2.00 5.46
N GLU A 55 17.02 1.97 4.16
CA GLU A 55 18.21 2.55 3.53
C GLU A 55 18.00 4.03 3.14
N ILE A 56 16.74 4.52 3.13
CA ILE A 56 16.41 5.91 2.75
C ILE A 56 16.32 6.77 4.01
N PRO A 57 17.18 7.80 4.16
CA PRO A 57 17.14 8.69 5.32
C PRO A 57 15.77 9.39 5.46
N GLY A 58 15.31 9.57 6.68
CA GLY A 58 14.03 10.24 6.96
C GLY A 58 12.79 9.39 6.75
N LEU A 59 12.95 8.14 6.25
CA LEU A 59 11.85 7.19 6.15
C LEU A 59 11.96 6.09 7.20
N SER A 60 10.82 5.65 7.72
CA SER A 60 10.75 4.45 8.54
C SER A 60 9.45 3.69 8.27
N CYS A 61 9.46 2.39 8.52
CA CYS A 61 8.27 1.57 8.36
C CYS A 61 8.29 0.39 9.32
N HIS A 62 7.16 0.17 10.00
CA HIS A 62 6.94 -1.05 10.76
C HIS A 62 6.65 -2.20 9.80
N ALA A 63 7.37 -3.31 9.95
CA ALA A 63 7.16 -4.47 9.08
C ALA A 63 5.74 -5.03 9.25
N PRO A 64 4.90 -5.01 8.21
CA PRO A 64 3.54 -5.51 8.30
C PRO A 64 3.54 -7.04 8.47
N ALA A 65 2.74 -7.54 9.43
CA ALA A 65 2.55 -8.97 9.64
C ALA A 65 1.64 -9.61 8.57
N GLY A 66 0.90 -8.81 7.83
CA GLY A 66 -0.02 -9.22 6.77
C GLY A 66 -0.22 -8.13 5.73
N THR A 67 -1.22 -8.28 4.86
CA THR A 67 -1.52 -7.33 3.77
C THR A 67 -0.44 -7.26 2.69
N PHE A 68 -0.64 -6.41 1.72
CA PHE A 68 0.32 -6.05 0.65
C PHE A 68 0.60 -4.53 0.62
N TYR A 69 0.45 -3.87 1.78
CA TYR A 69 0.72 -2.45 1.97
C TYR A 69 1.84 -2.23 2.99
N ALA A 70 2.69 -1.25 2.72
CA ALA A 70 3.59 -0.64 3.68
C ALA A 70 3.05 0.75 4.06
N PHE A 71 2.96 1.03 5.35
CA PHE A 71 2.59 2.34 5.88
C PHE A 71 3.86 3.01 6.38
N ILE A 72 4.38 3.95 5.59
CA ILE A 72 5.73 4.50 5.71
C ILE A 72 5.63 5.84 6.42
N ASP A 73 6.37 6.00 7.49
CA ASP A 73 6.54 7.25 8.21
C ASP A 73 7.50 8.16 7.43
N ILE A 74 7.03 9.37 7.10
CA ILE A 74 7.75 10.44 6.40
C ILE A 74 7.84 11.71 7.26
N SER A 75 7.45 11.64 8.52
CA SER A 75 7.35 12.81 9.42
C SER A 75 8.67 13.59 9.56
N GLN A 76 9.81 12.90 9.43
CA GLN A 76 11.13 13.52 9.52
C GLN A 76 11.47 14.41 8.31
N LEU A 77 10.74 14.27 7.19
CA LEU A 77 10.99 15.08 5.98
C LEU A 77 10.37 16.48 6.07
N GLY A 78 9.51 16.73 7.07
CA GLY A 78 8.88 18.04 7.28
C GLY A 78 7.91 18.47 6.18
N MET A 79 7.50 17.58 5.30
CA MET A 79 6.54 17.81 4.22
C MET A 79 5.19 17.15 4.55
N PRO A 80 4.04 17.86 4.41
CA PRO A 80 2.73 17.26 4.57
C PRO A 80 2.53 16.06 3.64
N CYS A 81 1.86 15.01 4.10
CA CYS A 81 1.75 13.75 3.35
C CYS A 81 1.01 13.87 2.02
N GLU A 82 0.06 14.80 1.90
CA GLU A 82 -0.65 15.09 0.64
C GLU A 82 0.29 15.78 -0.36
N GLU A 83 1.06 16.77 0.09
CA GLU A 83 2.05 17.45 -0.74
C GLU A 83 3.13 16.47 -1.23
N PHE A 84 3.62 15.63 -0.32
CA PHE A 84 4.59 14.58 -0.65
C PHE A 84 4.06 13.65 -1.74
N ALA A 85 2.84 13.13 -1.58
CA ALA A 85 2.24 12.21 -2.55
C ALA A 85 2.04 12.86 -3.92
N MET A 86 1.60 14.11 -3.97
CA MET A 86 1.39 14.84 -5.22
C MET A 86 2.71 15.15 -5.94
N LYS A 87 3.71 15.66 -5.22
CA LYS A 87 5.03 15.95 -5.80
C LYS A 87 5.73 14.69 -6.30
N LEU A 88 5.66 13.60 -5.53
CA LEU A 88 6.23 12.31 -5.94
C LEU A 88 5.57 11.80 -7.24
N LEU A 89 4.25 11.97 -7.38
CA LEU A 89 3.54 11.63 -8.61
C LEU A 89 3.98 12.53 -9.78
N GLU A 90 4.02 13.84 -9.60
CA GLU A 90 4.31 14.81 -10.66
C GLU A 90 5.77 14.71 -11.14
N GLU A 91 6.72 14.59 -10.22
CA GLU A 91 8.14 14.63 -10.52
C GLU A 91 8.73 13.28 -10.90
N ARG A 92 8.19 12.19 -10.32
CA ARG A 92 8.77 10.84 -10.42
C ARG A 92 7.80 9.77 -10.93
N GLN A 93 6.54 10.12 -11.15
CA GLN A 93 5.48 9.21 -11.64
C GLN A 93 5.27 7.98 -10.72
N VAL A 94 5.54 8.14 -9.43
CA VAL A 94 5.29 7.12 -8.41
C VAL A 94 4.03 7.49 -7.63
N VAL A 95 3.09 6.54 -7.57
CA VAL A 95 1.81 6.71 -6.88
C VAL A 95 1.88 6.11 -5.48
N VAL A 96 1.64 6.94 -4.48
CA VAL A 96 1.39 6.54 -3.10
C VAL A 96 0.10 7.17 -2.60
N VAL A 97 -0.47 6.65 -1.53
CA VAL A 97 -1.68 7.24 -0.93
C VAL A 97 -1.27 7.99 0.33
N PRO A 98 -1.64 9.29 0.46
CA PRO A 98 -1.36 10.02 1.69
C PRO A 98 -2.07 9.40 2.88
N GLY A 99 -1.44 9.40 4.03
CA GLY A 99 -1.97 8.77 5.23
C GLY A 99 -3.27 9.40 5.73
N THR A 100 -3.47 10.70 5.50
CA THR A 100 -4.72 11.42 5.82
C THR A 100 -5.95 10.81 5.17
N ALA A 101 -5.82 10.10 4.04
CA ALA A 101 -6.91 9.34 3.43
C ALA A 101 -7.46 8.21 4.32
N PHE A 102 -6.75 7.83 5.39
CA PHE A 102 -7.12 6.78 6.34
C PHE A 102 -7.53 7.32 7.72
N GLY A 103 -7.59 8.63 7.88
CA GLY A 103 -8.02 9.30 9.10
C GLY A 103 -7.05 10.38 9.57
N GLU A 104 -7.47 11.15 10.58
CA GLU A 104 -6.72 12.31 11.09
C GLU A 104 -5.32 11.99 11.64
N PHE A 105 -5.12 10.77 12.13
CA PHE A 105 -3.82 10.31 12.62
C PHE A 105 -2.88 9.80 11.53
N GLY A 106 -3.28 9.90 10.26
CA GLY A 106 -2.46 9.48 9.13
C GLY A 106 -1.49 10.55 8.62
N GLU A 107 -1.52 11.78 9.17
CA GLU A 107 -0.55 12.81 8.79
C GLU A 107 0.88 12.36 9.14
N GLY A 108 1.82 12.68 8.26
CA GLY A 108 3.21 12.22 8.38
C GLY A 108 3.43 10.78 7.85
N TYR A 109 2.43 10.16 7.25
CA TYR A 109 2.53 8.82 6.67
C TYR A 109 2.10 8.79 5.21
N ILE A 110 2.66 7.82 4.46
CA ILE A 110 2.20 7.43 3.13
C ILE A 110 1.98 5.92 3.08
N ARG A 111 1.01 5.47 2.27
CA ARG A 111 0.78 4.06 2.00
C ARG A 111 1.30 3.68 0.63
N LEU A 112 2.24 2.74 0.59
CA LEU A 112 2.76 2.10 -0.60
C LEU A 112 2.16 0.70 -0.76
N SER A 113 1.77 0.32 -1.98
CA SER A 113 1.35 -1.04 -2.31
C SER A 113 2.50 -1.81 -2.94
N TYR A 114 2.80 -3.03 -2.44
CA TYR A 114 3.75 -3.94 -3.07
C TYR A 114 3.07 -5.09 -3.84
N ALA A 115 1.79 -4.91 -4.20
CA ALA A 115 1.05 -5.83 -5.07
C ALA A 115 1.38 -5.59 -6.56
N THR A 116 2.66 -5.64 -6.90
CA THR A 116 3.17 -5.45 -8.26
C THR A 116 4.38 -6.35 -8.53
N SER A 117 5.02 -6.27 -9.69
CA SER A 117 6.23 -7.03 -9.99
C SER A 117 7.44 -6.52 -9.19
N MET A 118 8.46 -7.39 -8.99
CA MET A 118 9.71 -6.95 -8.36
C MET A 118 10.37 -5.81 -9.13
N GLN A 119 10.38 -5.88 -10.45
CA GLN A 119 10.95 -4.84 -11.31
C GLN A 119 10.30 -3.47 -11.08
N CYS A 120 8.94 -3.43 -11.00
CA CYS A 120 8.24 -2.18 -10.69
C CYS A 120 8.54 -1.67 -9.27
N LEU A 121 8.73 -2.58 -8.30
CA LEU A 121 9.12 -2.19 -6.94
C LEU A 121 10.53 -1.62 -6.90
N GLU A 122 11.47 -2.25 -7.59
CA GLU A 122 12.85 -1.77 -7.70
C GLU A 122 12.89 -0.36 -8.28
N GLN A 123 12.23 -0.15 -9.40
CA GLN A 123 12.16 1.16 -10.04
C GLN A 123 11.44 2.18 -9.15
N GLY A 124 10.26 1.86 -8.63
CA GLY A 124 9.48 2.81 -7.83
C GLY A 124 10.17 3.20 -6.52
N LEU A 125 10.89 2.28 -5.87
CA LEU A 125 11.65 2.59 -4.66
C LEU A 125 12.94 3.36 -4.96
N GLN A 126 13.54 3.17 -6.13
CA GLN A 126 14.65 4.01 -6.58
C GLN A 126 14.19 5.46 -6.80
N GLU A 127 13.08 5.66 -7.51
CA GLU A 127 12.52 6.98 -7.73
C GLU A 127 12.09 7.66 -6.42
N LEU A 128 11.55 6.89 -5.48
CA LEU A 128 11.23 7.39 -4.13
C LEU A 128 12.50 7.87 -3.40
N GLU A 129 13.59 7.10 -3.44
CA GLU A 129 14.87 7.47 -2.84
C GLU A 129 15.43 8.75 -3.47
N GLU A 130 15.43 8.85 -4.80
CA GLU A 130 15.91 10.02 -5.52
C GLU A 130 15.06 11.26 -5.21
N PHE A 131 13.74 11.10 -5.08
CA PHE A 131 12.83 12.17 -4.66
C PHE A 131 13.18 12.66 -3.26
N VAL A 132 13.29 11.76 -2.29
CA VAL A 132 13.64 12.13 -0.91
C VAL A 132 14.96 12.86 -0.86
N ARG A 133 16.01 12.35 -1.51
CA ARG A 133 17.33 12.99 -1.56
C ARG A 133 17.31 14.37 -2.22
N SER A 134 16.48 14.59 -3.22
CA SER A 134 16.35 15.88 -3.90
C SER A 134 15.65 16.94 -3.05
N HIS A 135 14.81 16.48 -2.11
CA HIS A 135 14.02 17.33 -1.20
C HIS A 135 14.56 17.33 0.25
N GLU A 136 15.66 16.62 0.53
CA GLU A 136 16.38 16.81 1.78
C GLU A 136 16.80 18.28 1.83
N THR A 137 16.14 19.08 2.66
CA THR A 137 16.57 20.43 2.99
C THR A 137 18.00 20.28 3.52
N LYS A 138 18.95 20.91 2.83
CA LYS A 138 20.28 21.15 3.38
C LYS A 138 20.03 21.89 4.69
N GLY A 139 20.11 21.16 5.80
CA GLY A 139 20.05 21.79 7.11
C GLY A 139 21.12 22.87 7.12
N ASP A 140 20.68 24.11 7.25
CA ASP A 140 21.57 25.23 7.47
C ASP A 140 22.33 24.91 8.77
N PRO A 141 23.65 24.80 8.74
CA PRO A 141 24.41 24.59 9.96
C PRO A 141 24.31 25.89 10.78
N ALA A 142 23.50 25.81 11.86
CA ALA A 142 23.45 26.89 12.85
C ALA A 142 24.76 26.98 13.63
#